data_db807b12489b902f085d7dad96c07157
#
_entry.id   db807b12489b902f085d7dad96c07157
#
_cell.length_a   1.000
_cell.length_b   1.000
_cell.length_c   1.000
_cell.angle_alpha   90.00
_cell.angle_beta   90.00
_cell.angle_gamma   90.00
#
_symmetry.space_group_name_H-M   'P 1'
#
loop_
_entity.id
_entity.type
_entity.pdbx_description
1 polymer ?
#
loop_
_entity_poly.entity_id
_entity_poly.type
_entity_poly.pdbx_seq_one_letter_code
_entity_poly.pdbx_strand_id
1 'polypeptide(L)'
;MSAGPGSATRHWRNQRLTSIALLPLGLWFLLSLLGQPALDHGVVAGWLAKPLQSLLAALFGAALLWHSMQGVQVVIEDYVGGALRGFSLALSRLAHAAAALALAAALARLALGSAA
;
A
#
# COMPACT_ATOMS: atom_id res chain seq x y z
N MET A 1 -20.10 15.56 12.68
CA MET A 1 -18.93 16.03 13.42
C MET A 1 -17.96 16.68 12.46
N SER A 2 -17.71 17.96 12.61
CA SER A 2 -16.71 18.64 11.82
C SER A 2 -15.32 18.21 12.33
N ALA A 3 -14.49 17.73 11.42
CA ALA A 3 -13.09 17.49 11.72
C ALA A 3 -12.44 18.84 12.08
N GLY A 4 -11.82 18.96 13.25
CA GLY A 4 -11.13 20.17 13.65
C GLY A 4 -9.98 20.52 12.70
N PRO A 5 -9.50 21.78 12.73
CA PRO A 5 -8.40 22.23 11.83
C PRO A 5 -7.18 21.32 11.87
N GLY A 6 -6.87 20.73 13.02
CA GLY A 6 -5.73 19.82 13.16
C GLY A 6 -5.89 18.49 12.44
N SER A 7 -7.12 18.01 12.18
CA SER A 7 -7.34 16.74 11.49
C SER A 7 -7.15 16.90 9.98
N ALA A 8 -7.59 18.00 9.40
CA ALA A 8 -7.38 18.31 7.98
C ALA A 8 -5.89 18.47 7.66
N THR A 9 -5.14 19.18 8.53
CA THR A 9 -3.70 19.35 8.38
C THR A 9 -2.96 18.02 8.50
N ARG A 10 -3.38 17.16 9.43
CA ARG A 10 -2.79 15.83 9.62
C ARG A 10 -3.01 14.96 8.39
N HIS A 11 -4.25 14.96 7.85
CA HIS A 11 -4.60 14.19 6.66
C HIS A 11 -3.76 14.65 5.45
N TRP A 12 -3.67 15.96 5.23
CA TRP A 12 -2.86 16.54 4.17
C TRP A 12 -1.37 16.17 4.32
N ARG A 13 -0.84 16.27 5.53
CA ARG A 13 0.55 15.92 5.83
C ARG A 13 0.83 14.44 5.55
N ASN A 14 -0.05 13.54 5.99
CA ASN A 14 0.10 12.10 5.76
C ASN A 14 0.08 11.78 4.27
N GLN A 15 -0.80 12.43 3.51
CA GLN A 15 -0.89 12.24 2.07
C GLN A 15 0.41 12.71 1.38
N ARG A 16 0.97 13.82 1.81
CA ARG A 16 2.25 14.33 1.27
C ARG A 16 3.41 13.42 1.64
N LEU A 17 3.48 12.96 2.88
CA LEU A 17 4.55 12.06 3.33
C LEU A 17 4.54 10.73 2.56
N THR A 18 3.36 10.14 2.36
CA THR A 18 3.25 8.90 1.59
C THR A 18 3.59 9.11 0.13
N SER A 19 3.20 10.25 -0.47
CA SER A 19 3.59 10.60 -1.84
C SER A 19 5.10 10.69 -2.00
N ILE A 20 5.77 11.36 -1.05
CA ILE A 20 7.23 11.51 -1.07
C ILE A 20 7.92 10.15 -0.93
N ALA A 21 7.40 9.27 -0.07
CA ALA A 21 7.94 7.93 0.11
C ALA A 21 7.69 7.05 -1.13
N LEU A 22 6.55 7.20 -1.78
CA LEU A 22 6.18 6.39 -2.95
C LEU A 22 7.07 6.67 -4.16
N LEU A 23 7.58 7.89 -4.33
CA LEU A 23 8.41 8.21 -5.49
C LEU A 23 9.71 7.39 -5.51
N PRO A 24 10.58 7.43 -4.48
CA PRO A 24 11.81 6.64 -4.50
C PRO A 24 11.54 5.14 -4.37
N LEU A 25 10.57 4.72 -3.58
CA LEU A 25 10.23 3.30 -3.42
C LEU A 25 9.64 2.72 -4.71
N GLY A 26 8.74 3.47 -5.36
CA GLY A 26 8.15 3.05 -6.62
C GLY A 26 9.17 2.98 -7.74
N LEU A 27 10.07 3.96 -7.80
CA LEU A 27 11.14 3.96 -8.79
C LEU A 27 12.11 2.79 -8.55
N TRP A 28 12.50 2.56 -7.30
CA TRP A 28 13.30 1.40 -6.93
C TRP A 28 12.62 0.09 -7.37
N PHE A 29 11.34 -0.07 -7.02
CA PHE A 29 10.59 -1.29 -7.33
C PHE A 29 10.54 -1.52 -8.84
N LEU A 30 10.17 -0.51 -9.59
CA LEU A 30 10.02 -0.61 -11.05
C LEU A 30 11.35 -0.93 -11.72
N LEU A 31 12.42 -0.17 -11.41
CA LEU A 31 13.72 -0.39 -12.03
C LEU A 31 14.31 -1.74 -11.63
N SER A 32 14.16 -2.14 -10.37
CA SER A 32 14.65 -3.44 -9.90
C SER A 32 13.90 -4.60 -10.53
N LEU A 33 12.59 -4.47 -10.69
CA LEU A 33 11.75 -5.48 -11.34
C LEU A 33 12.11 -5.62 -12.82
N LEU A 34 12.22 -4.50 -13.53
CA LEU A 34 12.59 -4.51 -14.95
C LEU A 34 14.02 -4.98 -15.18
N GLY A 35 14.88 -4.88 -14.18
CA GLY A 35 16.25 -5.39 -14.24
C GLY A 35 16.38 -6.90 -14.00
N GLN A 36 15.28 -7.59 -13.69
CA GLN A 36 15.33 -9.04 -13.52
C GLN A 36 15.54 -9.74 -14.87
N PRO A 37 16.24 -10.90 -14.91
CA PRO A 37 16.50 -11.63 -16.17
C PRO A 37 15.22 -12.14 -16.82
N ALA A 38 14.15 -12.33 -16.03
CA ALA A 38 12.83 -12.72 -16.52
C ALA A 38 11.78 -12.25 -15.52
N LEU A 39 10.53 -12.16 -15.98
CA LEU A 39 9.40 -11.76 -15.13
C LEU A 39 8.49 -12.94 -14.78
N ASP A 40 9.04 -14.16 -14.79
CA ASP A 40 8.30 -15.32 -14.33
C ASP A 40 8.24 -15.39 -12.80
N HIS A 41 7.34 -16.22 -12.30
CA HIS A 41 7.09 -16.36 -10.88
C HIS A 41 8.34 -16.74 -10.08
N GLY A 42 9.15 -17.68 -10.59
CA GLY A 42 10.33 -18.16 -9.88
C GLY A 42 11.38 -17.07 -9.68
N VAL A 43 11.66 -16.30 -10.70
CA VAL A 43 12.64 -15.21 -10.65
C VAL A 43 12.16 -14.10 -9.71
N VAL A 44 10.91 -13.65 -9.86
CA VAL A 44 10.35 -12.56 -9.07
C VAL A 44 10.21 -12.98 -7.60
N ALA A 45 9.72 -14.18 -7.34
CA ALA A 45 9.61 -14.71 -5.97
C ALA A 45 10.98 -14.83 -5.31
N GLY A 46 11.99 -15.33 -6.02
CA GLY A 46 13.34 -15.41 -5.51
C GLY A 46 13.95 -14.05 -5.20
N TRP A 47 13.67 -13.06 -6.04
CA TRP A 47 14.11 -11.68 -5.80
C TRP A 47 13.44 -11.11 -4.55
N LEU A 48 12.12 -11.25 -4.42
CA LEU A 48 11.36 -10.74 -3.27
C LEU A 48 11.67 -11.50 -1.97
N ALA A 49 12.17 -12.73 -2.05
CA ALA A 49 12.54 -13.51 -0.86
C ALA A 49 13.80 -12.99 -0.16
N LYS A 50 14.61 -12.19 -0.82
CA LYS A 50 15.81 -11.62 -0.21
C LYS A 50 15.42 -10.60 0.87
N PRO A 51 16.10 -10.60 2.04
CA PRO A 51 15.67 -9.78 3.18
C PRO A 51 15.52 -8.29 2.89
N LEU A 52 16.46 -7.68 2.18
CA LEU A 52 16.40 -6.26 1.85
C LEU A 52 15.24 -5.97 0.89
N GLN A 53 15.09 -6.78 -0.16
CA GLN A 53 14.00 -6.61 -1.13
C GLN A 53 12.64 -6.83 -0.48
N SER A 54 12.52 -7.81 0.39
CA SER A 54 11.30 -8.06 1.14
C SER A 54 10.92 -6.87 2.03
N LEU A 55 11.90 -6.30 2.76
CA LEU A 55 11.69 -5.12 3.59
C LEU A 55 11.25 -3.91 2.76
N LEU A 56 11.97 -3.62 1.67
CA LEU A 56 11.65 -2.49 0.80
C LEU A 56 10.29 -2.68 0.11
N ALA A 57 9.95 -3.91 -0.29
CA ALA A 57 8.64 -4.22 -0.85
C ALA A 57 7.52 -4.04 0.19
N ALA A 58 7.76 -4.41 1.45
CA ALA A 58 6.83 -4.20 2.54
C ALA A 58 6.59 -2.70 2.79
N LEU A 59 7.65 -1.91 2.81
CA LEU A 59 7.55 -0.45 2.98
C LEU A 59 6.80 0.19 1.80
N PHE A 60 7.12 -0.22 0.58
CA PHE A 60 6.43 0.26 -0.61
C PHE A 60 4.95 -0.09 -0.58
N GLY A 61 4.62 -1.35 -0.30
CA GLY A 61 3.25 -1.81 -0.20
C GLY A 61 2.46 -1.10 0.90
N ALA A 62 3.06 -0.90 2.07
CA ALA A 62 2.43 -0.19 3.18
C ALA A 62 2.14 1.28 2.80
N ALA A 63 3.12 1.97 2.21
CA ALA A 63 2.95 3.35 1.76
C ALA A 63 1.88 3.46 0.67
N LEU A 64 1.89 2.53 -0.28
CA LEU A 64 0.92 2.49 -1.38
C LEU A 64 -0.50 2.27 -0.86
N LEU A 65 -0.69 1.30 0.03
CA LEU A 65 -2.00 1.00 0.61
C LEU A 65 -2.51 2.16 1.46
N TRP A 66 -1.65 2.77 2.27
CA TRP A 66 -2.02 3.92 3.08
C TRP A 66 -2.43 5.11 2.21
N HIS A 67 -1.62 5.42 1.21
CA HIS A 67 -1.89 6.50 0.26
C HIS A 67 -3.20 6.25 -0.51
N SER A 68 -3.40 5.03 -0.99
CA SER A 68 -4.61 4.62 -1.70
C SER A 68 -5.85 4.73 -0.80
N MET A 69 -5.76 4.26 0.44
CA MET A 69 -6.88 4.32 1.39
C MET A 69 -7.30 5.76 1.63
N GLN A 70 -6.35 6.67 1.83
CA GLN A 70 -6.64 8.09 2.03
C GLN A 70 -7.24 8.73 0.77
N GLY A 71 -6.71 8.39 -0.40
CA GLY A 71 -7.24 8.90 -1.67
C GLY A 71 -8.66 8.44 -1.94
N VAL A 72 -8.95 7.16 -1.71
CA VAL A 72 -10.31 6.61 -1.84
C VAL A 72 -11.26 7.26 -0.83
N GLN A 73 -10.79 7.49 0.40
CA GLN A 73 -11.59 8.17 1.42
C GLN A 73 -12.04 9.56 0.95
N VAL A 74 -11.14 10.35 0.40
CA VAL A 74 -11.48 11.69 -0.12
C VAL A 74 -12.54 11.60 -1.22
N VAL A 75 -12.38 10.67 -2.15
CA VAL A 75 -13.35 10.47 -3.23
C VAL A 75 -14.73 10.09 -2.68
N ILE A 76 -14.76 9.17 -1.73
CA ILE A 76 -16.04 8.76 -1.10
C ILE A 76 -16.68 9.94 -0.37
N GLU A 77 -15.91 10.69 0.40
CA GLU A 77 -16.40 11.83 1.16
C GLU A 77 -16.95 12.94 0.25
N ASP A 78 -16.34 13.13 -0.93
CA ASP A 78 -16.75 14.16 -1.87
C ASP A 78 -17.99 13.77 -2.70
N TYR A 79 -18.13 12.50 -3.05
CA TYR A 79 -19.14 12.06 -4.02
C TYR A 79 -20.24 11.17 -3.45
N VAL A 80 -20.07 10.60 -2.27
CA VAL A 80 -21.04 9.67 -1.67
C VAL A 80 -21.67 10.30 -0.42
N GLY A 81 -22.97 10.38 -0.37
CA GLY A 81 -23.69 10.96 0.77
C GLY A 81 -24.48 9.94 1.58
N GLY A 82 -25.01 10.40 2.71
CA GLY A 82 -25.92 9.63 3.56
C GLY A 82 -25.29 8.37 4.16
N ALA A 83 -26.14 7.37 4.37
CA ALA A 83 -25.72 6.08 4.95
C ALA A 83 -24.75 5.33 4.05
N LEU A 84 -24.82 5.53 2.75
CA LEU A 84 -23.95 4.89 1.77
C LEU A 84 -22.49 5.35 1.95
N ARG A 85 -22.28 6.59 2.41
CA ARG A 85 -20.90 7.09 2.71
C ARG A 85 -20.24 6.24 3.79
N GLY A 86 -20.93 6.02 4.91
CA GLY A 86 -20.38 5.21 6.02
C GLY A 86 -20.10 3.78 5.60
N PHE A 87 -21.01 3.17 4.85
CA PHE A 87 -20.83 1.83 4.33
C PHE A 87 -19.63 1.76 3.38
N SER A 88 -19.50 2.70 2.45
CA SER A 88 -18.41 2.75 1.48
C SER A 88 -17.05 2.95 2.17
N LEU A 89 -16.98 3.81 3.19
CA LEU A 89 -15.76 4.01 3.97
C LEU A 89 -15.35 2.73 4.73
N ALA A 90 -16.33 2.06 5.35
CA ALA A 90 -16.08 0.80 6.05
C ALA A 90 -15.58 -0.29 5.09
N LEU A 91 -16.22 -0.41 3.94
CA LEU A 91 -15.82 -1.37 2.90
C LEU A 91 -14.41 -1.10 2.39
N SER A 92 -14.09 0.17 2.13
CA SER A 92 -12.74 0.57 1.71
C SER A 92 -11.69 0.20 2.75
N ARG A 93 -11.94 0.50 4.02
CA ARG A 93 -11.00 0.16 5.11
C ARG A 93 -10.79 -1.34 5.23
N LEU A 94 -11.86 -2.12 5.14
CA LEU A 94 -11.77 -3.59 5.18
C LEU A 94 -10.99 -4.13 3.99
N ALA A 95 -11.23 -3.61 2.79
CA ALA A 95 -10.51 -4.02 1.58
C ALA A 95 -9.02 -3.72 1.68
N HIS A 96 -8.65 -2.53 2.16
CA HIS A 96 -7.25 -2.16 2.35
C HIS A 96 -6.57 -2.98 3.45
N ALA A 97 -7.29 -3.25 4.55
CA ALA A 97 -6.78 -4.12 5.62
C ALA A 97 -6.55 -5.55 5.12
N ALA A 98 -7.48 -6.09 4.34
CA ALA A 98 -7.34 -7.42 3.74
C ALA A 98 -6.15 -7.46 2.78
N ALA A 99 -5.97 -6.42 1.96
CA ALA A 99 -4.82 -6.32 1.06
C ALA A 99 -3.50 -6.23 1.83
N ALA A 100 -3.46 -5.48 2.94
CA ALA A 100 -2.27 -5.38 3.79
C ALA A 100 -1.91 -6.73 4.42
N LEU A 101 -2.90 -7.46 4.92
CA LEU A 101 -2.69 -8.80 5.48
C LEU A 101 -2.21 -9.78 4.41
N ALA A 102 -2.80 -9.74 3.22
CA ALA A 102 -2.38 -10.59 2.09
C ALA A 102 -0.93 -10.30 1.68
N LEU A 103 -0.55 -9.02 1.59
CA LEU A 103 0.81 -8.62 1.29
C LEU A 103 1.79 -9.12 2.36
N ALA A 104 1.47 -8.89 3.64
CA ALA A 104 2.31 -9.33 4.75
C ALA A 104 2.48 -10.84 4.76
N ALA A 105 1.40 -11.58 4.54
CA ALA A 105 1.43 -13.04 4.48
C ALA A 105 2.28 -13.54 3.31
N ALA A 106 2.12 -12.93 2.12
CA ALA A 106 2.88 -13.30 0.94
C ALA A 106 4.38 -13.05 1.13
N LEU A 107 4.75 -11.88 1.62
CA LEU A 107 6.16 -11.56 1.88
C LEU A 107 6.76 -12.45 2.97
N ALA A 108 6.01 -12.72 4.03
CA ALA A 108 6.45 -13.63 5.10
C ALA A 108 6.71 -15.04 4.57
N ARG A 109 5.82 -15.55 3.73
CA ARG A 109 6.00 -16.89 3.12
C ARG A 109 7.26 -16.93 2.25
N LEU A 110 7.49 -15.90 1.45
CA LEU A 110 8.69 -15.81 0.62
C LEU A 110 9.96 -15.71 1.48
N ALA A 111 9.94 -14.87 2.51
CA ALA A 111 11.09 -14.68 3.39
C ALA A 111 11.41 -15.94 4.22
N LEU A 112 10.41 -16.71 4.59
CA LEU A 112 10.58 -17.96 5.34
C LEU A 112 10.88 -19.18 4.45
N GLY A 113 10.99 -18.98 3.12
CA GLY A 113 11.31 -20.06 2.21
C GLY A 113 10.19 -21.04 1.93
N SER A 114 8.93 -20.70 2.26
CA SER A 114 7.77 -21.55 2.02
C SER A 114 7.07 -21.21 0.71
N ALA A 115 7.77 -20.61 -0.22
CA ALA A 115 7.26 -20.19 -1.53
C ALA A 115 7.27 -21.32 -2.57
N ALA A 116 7.68 -22.48 -2.17
CA ALA A 116 7.71 -23.65 -3.06
C ALA A 116 6.30 -24.10 -3.49
#